data_1028149c9754820379aa85a58e8433a6
#
_entry.id   1028149c9754820379aa85a58e8433a6
#
_cell.length_a   1.000
_cell.length_b   1.000
_cell.length_c   1.000
_cell.angle_alpha   90.00
_cell.angle_beta   90.00
_cell.angle_gamma   90.00
#
_symmetry.space_group_name_H-M   'P 1'
#
loop_
_entity.id
_entity.type
_entity.pdbx_description
1 polymer ?
#
loop_
_entity_poly.entity_id
_entity_poly.type
_entity_poly.pdbx_seq_one_letter_code
_entity_poly.pdbx_strand_id
1 'polypeptide(L)'
;MKIGIFSGSFNPIHLGHTRLAAYIRQQAGLDEVWLMVSPNNPLKSANELMDEKLRYHLAQLATAEIEGIRASDFELHLPKPNYTIHTLEQLTAAYPQHQFCLIIGSDNMAIFHKWKDWQRILALYPIIVYPREGDDLAALKQLYPMMHVIEGAPLLNISATEIRAHLQDDTLLREWLHPDVATCLRMHKDEKK
;
A
#
# COMPACT_ATOMS: atom_id res chain seq x y z
N MET A 1 15.79 11.66 4.90
CA MET A 1 14.33 11.77 4.77
C MET A 1 13.66 10.69 5.59
N LYS A 2 12.48 10.95 6.15
CA LYS A 2 11.60 9.96 6.79
C LYS A 2 10.60 9.45 5.76
N ILE A 3 10.66 8.18 5.41
CA ILE A 3 9.87 7.59 4.32
C ILE A 3 8.98 6.49 4.87
N GLY A 4 7.68 6.62 4.61
CA GLY A 4 6.70 5.58 4.93
C GLY A 4 6.60 4.55 3.81
N ILE A 5 6.75 3.28 4.13
CA ILE A 5 6.56 2.17 3.18
C ILE A 5 5.14 1.63 3.34
N PHE A 6 4.33 1.87 2.33
CA PHE A 6 2.96 1.41 2.25
C PHE A 6 2.85 0.33 1.18
N SER A 7 3.03 -0.93 1.57
CA SER A 7 3.00 -2.06 0.66
C SER A 7 1.58 -2.52 0.34
N GLY A 8 1.34 -2.86 -0.90
CA GLY A 8 0.05 -3.35 -1.36
C GLY A 8 0.09 -4.02 -2.73
N SER A 9 -0.91 -4.85 -3.02
CA SER A 9 -1.08 -5.40 -4.37
C SER A 9 -1.53 -4.33 -5.37
N PHE A 10 -2.25 -3.29 -4.91
CA PHE A 10 -2.80 -2.20 -5.74
C PHE A 10 -3.41 -2.73 -7.04
N ASN A 11 -4.46 -3.53 -6.92
CA ASN A 11 -5.03 -4.34 -8.00
C ASN A 11 -6.48 -3.97 -8.37
N PRO A 12 -6.76 -2.80 -8.95
CA PRO A 12 -5.83 -1.69 -9.19
C PRO A 12 -5.67 -0.75 -7.99
N ILE A 13 -4.75 0.20 -8.12
CA ILE A 13 -4.69 1.37 -7.25
C ILE A 13 -5.95 2.22 -7.44
N HIS A 14 -6.39 2.89 -6.37
CA HIS A 14 -7.58 3.75 -6.39
C HIS A 14 -7.42 4.94 -5.45
N LEU A 15 -8.33 5.90 -5.53
CA LEU A 15 -8.29 7.14 -4.74
C LEU A 15 -8.25 6.89 -3.22
N GLY A 16 -8.81 5.78 -2.74
CA GLY A 16 -8.68 5.38 -1.34
C GLY A 16 -7.24 5.20 -0.89
N HIS A 17 -6.41 4.58 -1.73
CA HIS A 17 -4.99 4.38 -1.41
C HIS A 17 -4.21 5.70 -1.41
N THR A 18 -4.39 6.53 -2.43
CA THR A 18 -3.62 7.77 -2.58
C THR A 18 -4.00 8.82 -1.55
N ARG A 19 -5.30 8.97 -1.26
CA ARG A 19 -5.79 9.90 -0.22
C ARG A 19 -5.35 9.46 1.17
N LEU A 20 -5.40 8.15 1.46
CA LEU A 20 -4.90 7.61 2.72
C LEU A 20 -3.39 7.84 2.87
N ALA A 21 -2.60 7.57 1.82
CA ALA A 21 -1.16 7.80 1.84
C ALA A 21 -0.82 9.27 2.09
N ALA A 22 -1.51 10.21 1.41
CA ALA A 22 -1.31 11.65 1.60
C ALA A 22 -1.68 12.09 3.02
N TYR A 23 -2.79 11.58 3.56
CA TYR A 23 -3.20 11.85 4.93
C TYR A 23 -2.17 11.35 5.95
N ILE A 24 -1.71 10.09 5.82
CA ILE A 24 -0.70 9.52 6.72
C ILE A 24 0.61 10.30 6.62
N ARG A 25 1.05 10.67 5.42
CA ARG A 25 2.24 11.50 5.23
C ARG A 25 2.17 12.76 6.08
N GLN A 26 1.06 13.47 6.01
CA GLN A 26 0.85 14.72 6.74
C GLN A 26 0.78 14.51 8.26
N GLN A 27 -0.02 13.55 8.73
CA GLN A 27 -0.25 13.31 10.15
C GLN A 27 0.99 12.73 10.87
N ALA A 28 1.77 11.91 10.19
CA ALA A 28 2.98 11.31 10.76
C ALA A 28 4.24 12.15 10.53
N GLY A 29 4.14 13.30 9.84
CA GLY A 29 5.28 14.17 9.54
C GLY A 29 6.35 13.45 8.69
N LEU A 30 5.90 12.68 7.68
CA LEU A 30 6.80 12.01 6.75
C LEU A 30 7.15 12.92 5.58
N ASP A 31 8.39 12.83 5.12
CA ASP A 31 8.82 13.53 3.90
C ASP A 31 8.15 12.91 2.67
N GLU A 32 8.14 11.57 2.60
CA GLU A 32 7.50 10.83 1.50
C GLU A 32 6.75 9.59 2.02
N VAL A 33 5.78 9.12 1.23
CA VAL A 33 5.22 7.77 1.31
C VAL A 33 5.43 7.06 -0.02
N TRP A 34 6.06 5.88 0.06
CA TRP A 34 6.25 5.02 -1.10
C TRP A 34 5.17 3.94 -1.13
N LEU A 35 4.32 4.00 -2.16
CA LEU A 35 3.37 2.93 -2.46
C LEU A 35 4.14 1.77 -3.09
N MET A 36 4.53 0.82 -2.27
CA MET A 36 5.34 -0.34 -2.65
C MET A 36 4.47 -1.40 -3.32
N VAL A 37 4.61 -1.56 -4.63
CA VAL A 37 3.84 -2.55 -5.39
C VAL A 37 4.39 -3.94 -5.14
N SER A 38 3.63 -4.77 -4.43
CA SER A 38 4.03 -6.15 -4.14
C SER A 38 3.77 -7.06 -5.33
N PRO A 39 4.74 -7.92 -5.74
CA PRO A 39 4.59 -8.81 -6.87
C PRO A 39 3.51 -9.86 -6.63
N ASN A 40 3.47 -10.42 -5.43
CA ASN A 40 2.47 -11.41 -5.03
C ASN A 40 2.18 -11.29 -3.53
N ASN A 41 0.91 -11.22 -3.17
CA ASN A 41 0.52 -11.38 -1.78
C ASN A 41 0.31 -12.89 -1.53
N PRO A 42 1.12 -13.55 -0.69
CA PRO A 42 0.99 -14.99 -0.44
C PRO A 42 -0.38 -15.40 0.12
N LEU A 43 -1.17 -14.43 0.60
CA LEU A 43 -2.53 -14.63 1.12
C LEU A 43 -3.62 -14.46 0.04
N LYS A 44 -3.25 -14.13 -1.22
CA LYS A 44 -4.20 -13.97 -2.33
C LYS A 44 -3.93 -14.97 -3.44
N SER A 45 -5.01 -15.46 -4.09
CA SER A 45 -4.87 -16.34 -5.26
C SER A 45 -4.17 -15.60 -6.40
N ALA A 46 -3.14 -16.21 -6.97
CA ALA A 46 -2.34 -15.62 -8.05
C ALA A 46 -3.18 -15.33 -9.32
N ASN A 47 -4.29 -16.04 -9.50
CA ASN A 47 -5.13 -15.94 -10.71
C ASN A 47 -5.98 -14.67 -10.80
N GLU A 48 -6.07 -13.88 -9.72
CA GLU A 48 -6.89 -12.66 -9.69
C GLU A 48 -6.07 -11.37 -9.79
N LEU A 49 -4.74 -11.47 -9.81
CA LEU A 49 -3.88 -10.30 -9.87
C LEU A 49 -3.61 -9.90 -11.33
N MET A 50 -3.76 -8.60 -11.60
CA MET A 50 -3.22 -8.00 -12.83
C MET A 50 -1.70 -8.16 -12.86
N ASP A 51 -1.13 -8.11 -14.05
CA ASP A 51 0.32 -8.12 -14.24
C ASP A 51 1.02 -7.09 -13.34
N GLU A 52 2.13 -7.46 -12.73
CA GLU A 52 2.83 -6.62 -11.75
C GLU A 52 3.34 -5.31 -12.35
N LYS A 53 3.77 -5.31 -13.63
CA LYS A 53 4.23 -4.11 -14.33
C LYS A 53 3.06 -3.17 -14.63
N LEU A 54 1.90 -3.73 -15.01
CA LEU A 54 0.69 -2.93 -15.17
C LEU A 54 0.28 -2.28 -13.86
N ARG A 55 0.26 -3.02 -12.75
CA ARG A 55 -0.09 -2.47 -11.43
C ARG A 55 0.86 -1.36 -11.00
N TYR A 56 2.15 -1.52 -11.27
CA TYR A 56 3.13 -0.47 -11.02
C TYR A 56 2.89 0.75 -11.90
N HIS A 57 2.66 0.57 -13.20
CA HIS A 57 2.34 1.67 -14.11
C HIS A 57 1.09 2.45 -13.67
N LEU A 58 0.02 1.75 -13.31
CA LEU A 58 -1.18 2.39 -12.77
C LEU A 58 -0.90 3.17 -11.47
N ALA A 59 -0.03 2.64 -10.60
CA ALA A 59 0.39 3.33 -9.39
C ALA A 59 1.20 4.60 -9.70
N GLN A 60 2.06 4.58 -10.71
CA GLN A 60 2.77 5.77 -11.19
C GLN A 60 1.80 6.84 -11.69
N LEU A 61 0.82 6.47 -12.53
CA LEU A 61 -0.20 7.41 -13.01
C LEU A 61 -1.01 8.03 -11.85
N ALA A 62 -1.38 7.21 -10.87
CA ALA A 62 -2.17 7.67 -9.73
C ALA A 62 -1.42 8.61 -8.78
N THR A 63 -0.09 8.60 -8.80
CA THR A 63 0.74 9.37 -7.86
C THR A 63 1.51 10.52 -8.52
N ALA A 64 1.46 10.64 -9.86
CA ALA A 64 2.29 11.57 -10.63
C ALA A 64 2.18 13.04 -10.16
N GLU A 65 1.00 13.47 -9.73
CA GLU A 65 0.72 14.86 -9.33
C GLU A 65 0.61 15.03 -7.80
N ILE A 66 0.89 13.98 -7.00
CA ILE A 66 0.74 14.05 -5.54
C ILE A 66 2.10 14.23 -4.89
N GLU A 67 2.36 15.42 -4.40
CA GLU A 67 3.61 15.76 -3.72
C GLU A 67 3.91 14.83 -2.54
N GLY A 68 5.11 14.24 -2.55
CA GLY A 68 5.59 13.35 -1.49
C GLY A 68 4.95 11.96 -1.48
N ILE A 69 4.14 11.61 -2.49
CA ILE A 69 3.61 10.26 -2.68
C ILE A 69 4.16 9.71 -4.00
N ARG A 70 4.78 8.53 -3.97
CA ARG A 70 5.31 7.91 -5.19
C ARG A 70 5.10 6.41 -5.21
N ALA A 71 4.92 5.87 -6.40
CA ALA A 71 4.94 4.43 -6.62
C ALA A 71 6.39 3.90 -6.57
N SER A 72 6.56 2.70 -6.03
CA SER A 72 7.85 2.01 -6.01
C SER A 72 7.68 0.56 -6.48
N ASP A 73 8.56 0.16 -7.39
CA ASP A 73 8.68 -1.19 -7.91
C ASP A 73 9.81 -1.99 -7.24
N PHE A 74 10.36 -1.49 -6.15
CA PHE A 74 11.54 -2.05 -5.49
C PHE A 74 11.34 -3.54 -5.16
N GLU A 75 10.16 -3.94 -4.66
CA GLU A 75 9.86 -5.35 -4.38
C GLU A 75 9.80 -6.23 -5.65
N LEU A 76 9.51 -5.67 -6.83
CA LEU A 76 9.46 -6.42 -8.07
C LEU A 76 10.84 -6.94 -8.48
N HIS A 77 11.91 -6.30 -8.00
CA HIS A 77 13.29 -6.63 -8.28
C HIS A 77 13.95 -7.51 -7.20
N LEU A 78 13.24 -7.79 -6.11
CA LEU A 78 13.75 -8.64 -5.04
C LEU A 78 13.49 -10.13 -5.30
N PRO A 79 14.35 -11.03 -4.77
CA PRO A 79 14.10 -12.46 -4.82
C PRO A 79 12.78 -12.84 -4.14
N LYS A 80 12.00 -13.69 -4.80
CA LYS A 80 10.74 -14.22 -4.24
C LYS A 80 11.03 -15.49 -3.39
N PRO A 81 10.29 -15.71 -2.29
CA PRO A 81 9.15 -14.93 -1.78
C PRO A 81 9.58 -13.66 -1.04
N ASN A 82 8.83 -12.56 -1.27
CA ASN A 82 9.08 -11.29 -0.61
C ASN A 82 8.46 -11.29 0.79
N TYR A 83 9.28 -11.01 1.79
CA TYR A 83 8.83 -10.79 3.16
C TYR A 83 9.13 -9.35 3.55
N THR A 84 8.23 -8.71 4.29
CA THR A 84 8.34 -7.29 4.68
C THR A 84 9.68 -6.96 5.35
N ILE A 85 10.18 -7.84 6.22
CA ILE A 85 11.49 -7.62 6.85
C ILE A 85 12.61 -7.52 5.82
N HIS A 86 12.63 -8.41 4.83
CA HIS A 86 13.66 -8.39 3.78
C HIS A 86 13.56 -7.13 2.92
N THR A 87 12.34 -6.71 2.56
CA THR A 87 12.12 -5.46 1.81
C THR A 87 12.67 -4.26 2.57
N LEU A 88 12.35 -4.13 3.86
CA LEU A 88 12.80 -3.01 4.70
C LEU A 88 14.33 -3.01 4.87
N GLU A 89 14.96 -4.16 5.07
CA GLU A 89 16.40 -4.29 5.18
C GLU A 89 17.12 -3.94 3.88
N GLN A 90 16.61 -4.42 2.74
CA GLN A 90 17.17 -4.09 1.42
C GLN A 90 16.99 -2.60 1.09
N LEU A 91 15.86 -1.99 1.45
CA LEU A 91 15.67 -0.55 1.33
C LEU A 91 16.68 0.23 2.18
N THR A 92 16.87 -0.19 3.43
CA THR A 92 17.84 0.44 4.34
C THR A 92 19.27 0.34 3.82
N ALA A 93 19.63 -0.79 3.22
CA ALA A 93 20.93 -0.99 2.61
C ALA A 93 21.11 -0.17 1.32
N ALA A 94 20.07 -0.08 0.48
CA ALA A 94 20.12 0.67 -0.78
C ALA A 94 20.08 2.19 -0.58
N TYR A 95 19.43 2.66 0.49
CA TYR A 95 19.23 4.07 0.79
C TYR A 95 19.61 4.41 2.24
N PRO A 96 20.89 4.28 2.64
CA PRO A 96 21.32 4.43 4.03
C PRO A 96 21.11 5.84 4.58
N GLN A 97 20.89 6.84 3.72
CA GLN A 97 20.58 8.21 4.10
C GLN A 97 19.11 8.43 4.50
N HIS A 98 18.23 7.44 4.32
CA HIS A 98 16.81 7.53 4.64
C HIS A 98 16.45 6.72 5.89
N GLN A 99 15.40 7.16 6.57
CA GLN A 99 14.79 6.44 7.67
C GLN A 99 13.45 5.90 7.20
N PHE A 100 13.29 4.59 7.25
CA PHE A 100 12.07 3.93 6.82
C PHE A 100 11.16 3.60 8.00
N CYS A 101 9.85 3.73 7.81
CA CYS A 101 8.83 3.20 8.69
C CYS A 101 7.82 2.38 7.89
N LEU A 102 7.18 1.43 8.55
CA LEU A 102 6.18 0.56 7.94
C LEU A 102 4.78 1.15 8.15
N ILE A 103 3.98 1.24 7.09
CA ILE A 103 2.57 1.67 7.15
C ILE A 103 1.70 0.45 6.88
N ILE A 104 0.82 0.09 7.83
CA ILE A 104 -0.12 -1.03 7.70
C ILE A 104 -1.49 -0.70 8.27
N GLY A 105 -2.53 -1.40 7.81
CA GLY A 105 -3.85 -1.35 8.41
C GLY A 105 -3.91 -2.10 9.74
N SER A 106 -4.87 -1.73 10.60
CA SER A 106 -5.11 -2.41 11.86
C SER A 106 -5.46 -3.89 11.69
N ASP A 107 -6.11 -4.28 10.59
CA ASP A 107 -6.36 -5.66 10.19
C ASP A 107 -5.07 -6.49 10.04
N ASN A 108 -4.06 -5.90 9.41
CA ASN A 108 -2.73 -6.51 9.29
C ASN A 108 -1.97 -6.50 10.63
N MET A 109 -2.13 -5.46 11.43
CA MET A 109 -1.53 -5.40 12.77
C MET A 109 -2.08 -6.50 13.69
N ALA A 110 -3.36 -6.85 13.57
CA ALA A 110 -3.99 -7.92 14.34
C ALA A 110 -3.34 -9.30 14.09
N ILE A 111 -2.87 -9.55 12.87
CA ILE A 111 -2.17 -10.78 12.49
C ILE A 111 -0.65 -10.62 12.35
N PHE A 112 -0.09 -9.50 12.80
CA PHE A 112 1.32 -9.15 12.62
C PHE A 112 2.27 -10.18 13.22
N HIS A 113 1.88 -10.83 14.33
CA HIS A 113 2.62 -11.92 14.95
C HIS A 113 2.84 -13.16 14.05
N LYS A 114 2.10 -13.26 12.94
CA LYS A 114 2.27 -14.33 11.92
C LYS A 114 3.26 -13.93 10.82
N TRP A 115 3.72 -12.69 10.79
CA TRP A 115 4.66 -12.24 9.78
C TRP A 115 6.05 -12.77 10.08
N LYS A 116 6.82 -13.03 9.03
CA LYS A 116 8.20 -13.49 9.17
C LYS A 116 9.01 -12.46 9.93
N ASP A 117 9.71 -12.92 10.98
CA ASP A 117 10.60 -12.11 11.82
C ASP A 117 9.94 -10.80 12.32
N TRP A 118 8.66 -10.86 12.68
CA TRP A 118 7.86 -9.70 13.11
C TRP A 118 8.48 -8.95 14.30
N GLN A 119 9.10 -9.67 15.26
CA GLN A 119 9.80 -9.04 16.39
C GLN A 119 10.97 -8.16 15.90
N ARG A 120 11.66 -8.61 14.85
CA ARG A 120 12.75 -7.86 14.25
C ARG A 120 12.24 -6.61 13.53
N ILE A 121 11.09 -6.68 12.86
CA ILE A 121 10.44 -5.49 12.30
C ILE A 121 10.12 -4.49 13.41
N LEU A 122 9.49 -4.91 14.52
CA LEU A 122 9.18 -4.04 15.66
C LEU A 122 10.41 -3.39 16.28
N ALA A 123 11.53 -4.12 16.33
CA ALA A 123 12.76 -3.64 16.94
C ALA A 123 13.49 -2.60 16.06
N LEU A 124 13.38 -2.70 14.75
CA LEU A 124 14.20 -1.93 13.80
C LEU A 124 13.44 -0.79 13.12
N TYR A 125 12.12 -0.91 12.97
CA TYR A 125 11.33 0.03 12.17
C TYR A 125 10.13 0.56 12.94
N PRO A 126 9.90 1.87 12.97
CA PRO A 126 8.64 2.43 13.44
C PRO A 126 7.47 1.89 12.63
N ILE A 127 6.35 1.57 13.31
CA ILE A 127 5.14 1.09 12.65
C ILE A 127 4.05 2.13 12.81
N ILE A 128 3.49 2.56 11.69
CA ILE A 128 2.35 3.45 11.59
C ILE A 128 1.13 2.60 11.22
N VAL A 129 0.09 2.69 12.05
CA VAL A 129 -1.14 1.90 11.88
C VAL A 129 -2.30 2.84 11.58
N TYR A 130 -3.00 2.59 10.48
CA TYR A 130 -4.27 3.26 10.20
C TYR A 130 -5.45 2.33 10.53
N PRO A 131 -6.53 2.89 11.12
CA PRO A 131 -7.70 2.10 11.51
C PRO A 131 -8.39 1.45 10.30
N ARG A 132 -8.94 0.27 10.51
CA ARG A 132 -9.94 -0.36 9.64
C ARG A 132 -11.24 -0.49 10.41
N GLU A 133 -12.36 -0.50 9.70
CA GLU A 133 -13.68 -0.66 10.29
C GLU A 133 -13.79 -1.99 11.05
N GLY A 134 -14.27 -1.93 12.28
CA GLY A 134 -14.48 -3.11 13.14
C GLY A 134 -13.28 -3.58 13.95
N ASP A 135 -12.09 -2.96 13.80
CA ASP A 135 -10.90 -3.38 14.55
C ASP A 135 -10.84 -2.77 15.96
N ASP A 136 -10.41 -3.56 16.94
CA ASP A 136 -10.17 -3.12 18.31
C ASP A 136 -8.76 -2.52 18.48
N LEU A 137 -8.65 -1.21 18.22
CA LEU A 137 -7.40 -0.48 18.37
C LEU A 137 -6.85 -0.46 19.80
N ALA A 138 -7.74 -0.52 20.81
CA ALA A 138 -7.33 -0.50 22.21
C ALA A 138 -6.60 -1.80 22.56
N ALA A 139 -7.13 -2.94 22.14
CA ALA A 139 -6.48 -4.23 22.30
C ALA A 139 -5.15 -4.29 21.53
N LEU A 140 -5.09 -3.75 20.31
CA LEU A 140 -3.84 -3.68 19.53
C LEU A 140 -2.79 -2.81 20.22
N LYS A 141 -3.16 -1.67 20.80
CA LYS A 141 -2.24 -0.81 21.57
C LYS A 141 -1.66 -1.51 22.80
N GLN A 142 -2.44 -2.37 23.45
CA GLN A 142 -1.94 -3.17 24.58
C GLN A 142 -0.90 -4.20 24.13
N LEU A 143 -1.12 -4.85 22.99
CA LEU A 143 -0.19 -5.83 22.42
C LEU A 143 1.08 -5.20 21.83
N TYR A 144 0.93 -4.03 21.20
CA TYR A 144 1.99 -3.33 20.48
C TYR A 144 2.07 -1.86 20.89
N PRO A 145 2.53 -1.56 22.11
CA PRO A 145 2.52 -0.19 22.66
C PRO A 145 3.38 0.80 21.88
N MET A 146 4.34 0.30 21.07
CA MET A 146 5.24 1.14 20.25
C MET A 146 4.64 1.53 18.90
N MET A 147 3.46 1.00 18.52
CA MET A 147 2.82 1.38 17.27
C MET A 147 2.28 2.80 17.33
N HIS A 148 2.44 3.55 16.24
CA HIS A 148 1.86 4.87 16.07
C HIS A 148 0.52 4.78 15.31
N VAL A 149 -0.58 5.06 15.99
CA VAL A 149 -1.92 5.04 15.37
C VAL A 149 -2.24 6.40 14.77
N ILE A 150 -2.62 6.41 13.50
CA ILE A 150 -3.12 7.61 12.81
C ILE A 150 -4.64 7.64 12.94
N GLU A 151 -5.13 8.49 13.83
CA GLU A 151 -6.57 8.69 14.03
C GLU A 151 -7.17 9.56 12.89
N GLY A 152 -8.47 9.38 12.63
CA GLY A 152 -9.19 10.18 11.62
C GLY A 152 -8.79 9.89 10.17
N ALA A 153 -8.11 8.78 9.91
CA ALA A 153 -7.76 8.39 8.54
C ALA A 153 -9.02 8.25 7.68
N PRO A 154 -9.04 8.80 6.44
CA PRO A 154 -10.21 8.73 5.58
C PRO A 154 -10.51 7.27 5.22
N LEU A 155 -11.60 6.76 5.75
CA LEU A 155 -12.14 5.45 5.37
C LEU A 155 -12.99 5.65 4.12
N LEU A 156 -12.37 5.51 2.96
CA LEU A 156 -13.12 5.51 1.71
C LEU A 156 -13.57 4.08 1.42
N ASN A 157 -14.89 3.90 1.30
CA ASN A 157 -15.50 2.62 0.94
C ASN A 157 -15.25 2.31 -0.56
N ILE A 158 -13.99 2.26 -0.95
CA ILE A 158 -13.55 1.91 -2.30
C ILE A 158 -12.82 0.58 -2.21
N SER A 159 -13.30 -0.39 -2.96
CA SER A 159 -12.73 -1.74 -3.02
C SER A 159 -12.16 -2.03 -4.39
N ALA A 160 -10.89 -2.44 -4.45
CA ALA A 160 -10.28 -2.91 -5.69
C ALA A 160 -11.03 -4.11 -6.31
N THR A 161 -11.70 -4.90 -5.48
CA THR A 161 -12.56 -6.02 -5.94
C THR A 161 -13.79 -5.51 -6.67
N GLU A 162 -14.46 -4.50 -6.11
CA GLU A 162 -15.61 -3.86 -6.77
C GLU A 162 -15.20 -3.15 -8.05
N ILE A 163 -14.06 -2.46 -8.06
CA ILE A 163 -13.53 -1.87 -9.30
C ILE A 163 -13.37 -2.93 -10.38
N ARG A 164 -12.76 -4.08 -10.06
CA ARG A 164 -12.58 -5.17 -11.03
C ARG A 164 -13.89 -5.77 -11.52
N ALA A 165 -14.91 -5.84 -10.66
CA ALA A 165 -16.25 -6.32 -11.03
C ALA A 165 -17.00 -5.34 -11.94
N HIS A 166 -16.69 -4.04 -11.86
CA HIS A 166 -17.43 -2.97 -12.54
C HIS A 166 -16.58 -2.17 -13.55
N LEU A 167 -15.61 -2.83 -14.21
CA LEU A 167 -14.73 -2.18 -15.21
C LEU A 167 -15.46 -1.62 -16.44
N GLN A 168 -16.78 -1.81 -16.55
CA GLN A 168 -17.65 -1.26 -17.60
C GLN A 168 -18.41 -0.02 -17.14
N ASP A 169 -18.43 0.25 -15.83
CA ASP A 169 -19.15 1.39 -15.26
C ASP A 169 -18.23 2.62 -15.23
N ASP A 170 -18.31 3.41 -16.29
CA ASP A 170 -17.52 4.63 -16.42
C ASP A 170 -17.79 5.66 -15.31
N THR A 171 -18.99 5.68 -14.75
CA THR A 171 -19.35 6.61 -13.67
C THR A 171 -18.60 6.23 -12.40
N LEU A 172 -18.66 4.95 -12.03
CA LEU A 172 -17.96 4.41 -10.87
C LEU A 172 -16.45 4.55 -11.01
N LEU A 173 -15.89 4.25 -12.19
CA LEU A 173 -14.45 4.37 -12.42
C LEU A 173 -13.97 5.81 -12.30
N ARG A 174 -14.73 6.80 -12.78
CA ARG A 174 -14.40 8.23 -12.64
C ARG A 174 -14.45 8.71 -11.18
N GLU A 175 -15.32 8.15 -10.38
CA GLU A 175 -15.45 8.50 -8.96
C GLU A 175 -14.31 7.89 -8.12
N TRP A 176 -13.86 6.69 -8.45
CA TRP A 176 -12.95 5.90 -7.61
C TRP A 176 -11.50 5.88 -8.07
N LEU A 177 -11.23 6.22 -9.33
CA LEU A 177 -9.91 6.16 -9.93
C LEU A 177 -9.42 7.54 -10.37
N HIS A 178 -8.09 7.70 -10.40
CA HIS A 178 -7.50 8.79 -11.15
C HIS A 178 -7.87 8.69 -12.63
N PRO A 179 -8.15 9.79 -13.34
CA PRO A 179 -8.58 9.76 -14.74
C PRO A 179 -7.65 8.95 -15.66
N ASP A 180 -6.34 9.09 -15.50
CA ASP A 180 -5.35 8.37 -16.30
C ASP A 180 -5.33 6.88 -15.98
N VAL A 181 -5.55 6.49 -14.73
CA VAL A 181 -5.71 5.08 -14.32
C VAL A 181 -6.95 4.47 -14.99
N ALA A 182 -8.07 5.17 -14.95
CA ALA A 182 -9.31 4.72 -15.59
C ALA A 182 -9.14 4.57 -17.11
N THR A 183 -8.44 5.50 -17.74
CA THR A 183 -8.14 5.46 -19.19
C THR A 183 -7.24 4.28 -19.54
N CYS A 184 -6.15 4.09 -18.81
CA CYS A 184 -5.19 3.00 -19.03
C CYS A 184 -5.86 1.62 -18.85
N LEU A 185 -6.71 1.45 -17.83
CA LEU A 185 -7.44 0.19 -17.61
C LEU A 185 -8.39 -0.15 -18.76
N ARG A 186 -9.05 0.84 -19.34
CA ARG A 186 -9.93 0.64 -20.52
C ARG A 186 -9.14 0.18 -21.74
N MET A 187 -8.04 0.87 -22.06
CA MET A 187 -7.20 0.52 -23.19
C MET A 187 -6.65 -0.92 -23.07
N HIS A 188 -6.14 -1.27 -21.89
CA HIS A 188 -5.61 -2.62 -21.66
C HIS A 188 -6.65 -3.75 -21.78
N LYS A 189 -7.90 -3.45 -21.53
CA LYS A 189 -8.98 -4.41 -21.70
C LYS A 189 -9.36 -4.64 -23.16
N ASP A 190 -9.30 -3.60 -23.97
CA ASP A 190 -9.64 -3.69 -25.40
C ASP A 190 -8.57 -4.44 -26.19
N GLU A 191 -7.31 -4.41 -25.74
CA GLU A 191 -6.19 -5.20 -26.31
C GLU A 191 -6.28 -6.71 -26.03
N LYS A 192 -7.11 -7.13 -25.04
CA LYS A 192 -7.28 -8.55 -24.67
C LYS A 192 -8.52 -9.20 -25.26
N LYS A 193 -9.29 -8.47 -26.08
CA LYS A 193 -10.42 -9.00 -26.85
C LYS A 193 -9.99 -9.38 -28.27
#